data_c663aa969793618858d0b42ed73562d0
#
_entry.id   c663aa969793618858d0b42ed73562d0
#
_cell.length_a   1.000
_cell.length_b   1.000
_cell.length_c   1.000
_cell.angle_alpha   90.00
_cell.angle_beta   90.00
_cell.angle_gamma   90.00
#
_symmetry.space_group_name_H-M   'P 1'
#
loop_
_entity.id
_entity.type
_entity.pdbx_description
1 polymer ?
#
loop_
_entity_poly.entity_id
_entity_poly.type
_entity_poly.pdbx_seq_one_letter_code
_entity_poly.pdbx_strand_id
1 'polypeptide(L)'
;MNKKDNKIVIAMDNDIDDGLRLLEIINQNPELKKKVYGVKIGSLWILEKGVDIVKEVRDRVWEDCTIILDMQKWPTDIPDIVKKQVYRVAETGEVDELIACPMGGGKKSLEAFVQSCKDGGIRPLCVLEMTHIESDAYLITASYKYILYDAGSLGIDGFIIPATKEPKAEIKWHIETAFPKLLYDLYATGFKVQGGQAEPMRRFGVSRYIIGRAIYDAEDPVQAIYDAYKEINGIPVE
;
A
#
# COMPACT_ATOMS: atom_id res chain seq x y z
N MET A 1 17.46 -18.35 -6.91
CA MET A 1 16.23 -17.76 -6.32
C MET A 1 15.26 -17.50 -7.47
N ASN A 2 14.10 -18.16 -7.50
CA ASN A 2 13.05 -17.79 -8.45
C ASN A 2 12.62 -16.36 -8.13
N LYS A 3 12.83 -15.47 -9.10
CA LYS A 3 12.44 -14.07 -8.99
C LYS A 3 10.92 -14.04 -8.90
N LYS A 4 10.40 -13.73 -7.72
CA LYS A 4 8.95 -13.60 -7.50
C LYS A 4 8.48 -12.43 -8.37
N ASP A 5 7.46 -12.62 -9.21
CA ASP A 5 6.94 -11.56 -10.06
C ASP A 5 6.43 -10.40 -9.23
N ASN A 6 6.73 -9.17 -9.68
CA ASN A 6 6.14 -7.97 -9.14
C ASN A 6 4.65 -7.94 -9.46
N LYS A 7 3.83 -7.50 -8.52
CA LYS A 7 2.38 -7.49 -8.68
C LYS A 7 1.79 -6.11 -8.45
N ILE A 8 0.62 -5.90 -9.04
CA ILE A 8 -0.13 -4.65 -8.95
C ILE A 8 -1.04 -4.69 -7.71
N VAL A 9 -1.10 -3.57 -6.99
CA VAL A 9 -2.17 -3.22 -6.06
C VAL A 9 -2.99 -2.13 -6.74
N ILE A 10 -4.27 -2.37 -6.98
CA ILE A 10 -5.13 -1.37 -7.60
C ILE A 10 -5.65 -0.43 -6.52
N ALA A 11 -5.31 0.86 -6.62
CA ALA A 11 -5.84 1.87 -5.70
C ALA A 11 -7.24 2.30 -6.17
N MET A 12 -8.22 2.16 -5.28
CA MET A 12 -9.61 2.54 -5.50
C MET A 12 -9.86 3.91 -4.88
N ASP A 13 -9.67 4.95 -5.69
CA ASP A 13 -9.88 6.36 -5.33
C ASP A 13 -10.84 7.06 -6.34
N ASN A 14 -11.53 6.27 -7.18
CA ASN A 14 -12.53 6.69 -8.18
C ASN A 14 -13.96 6.55 -7.62
N ASP A 15 -14.96 6.72 -8.51
CA ASP A 15 -16.35 6.40 -8.20
C ASP A 15 -16.50 4.95 -7.73
N ILE A 16 -17.33 4.73 -6.70
CA ILE A 16 -17.47 3.43 -6.05
C ILE A 16 -18.05 2.40 -7.01
N ASP A 17 -19.11 2.74 -7.72
CA ASP A 17 -19.79 1.80 -8.62
C ASP A 17 -18.89 1.39 -9.79
N ASP A 18 -18.12 2.33 -10.34
CA ASP A 18 -17.13 2.05 -11.38
C ASP A 18 -15.98 1.19 -10.87
N GLY A 19 -15.50 1.48 -9.66
CA GLY A 19 -14.48 0.67 -9.01
C GLY A 19 -14.95 -0.76 -8.74
N LEU A 20 -16.14 -0.94 -8.19
CA LEU A 20 -16.73 -2.26 -7.94
C LEU A 20 -16.92 -3.06 -9.23
N ARG A 21 -17.35 -2.42 -10.33
CA ARG A 21 -17.44 -3.06 -11.66
C ARG A 21 -16.06 -3.52 -12.16
N LEU A 22 -15.04 -2.71 -11.99
CA LEU A 22 -13.66 -3.10 -12.35
C LEU A 22 -13.20 -4.33 -11.57
N LEU A 23 -13.52 -4.43 -10.28
CA LEU A 23 -13.19 -5.60 -9.46
C LEU A 23 -13.87 -6.87 -9.97
N GLU A 24 -15.15 -6.79 -10.36
CA GLU A 24 -15.90 -7.91 -10.95
C GLU A 24 -15.26 -8.38 -12.27
N ILE A 25 -14.84 -7.45 -13.14
CA ILE A 25 -14.14 -7.78 -14.40
C ILE A 25 -12.83 -8.52 -14.10
N ILE A 26 -12.05 -8.07 -13.12
CA ILE A 26 -10.80 -8.72 -12.73
C ILE A 26 -11.09 -10.11 -12.15
N ASN A 27 -12.11 -10.22 -11.29
CA ASN A 27 -12.48 -11.49 -10.66
C ASN A 27 -12.91 -12.56 -11.68
N GLN A 28 -13.55 -12.14 -12.77
CA GLN A 28 -13.95 -13.03 -13.87
C GLN A 28 -12.78 -13.43 -14.80
N ASN A 29 -11.62 -12.78 -14.69
CA ASN A 29 -10.46 -13.01 -15.56
C ASN A 29 -9.29 -13.66 -14.80
N PRO A 30 -9.06 -14.98 -14.96
CA PRO A 30 -7.98 -15.69 -14.28
C PRO A 30 -6.57 -15.14 -14.56
N GLU A 31 -6.34 -14.59 -15.77
CA GLU A 31 -5.04 -14.05 -16.14
C GLU A 31 -4.78 -12.69 -15.45
N LEU A 32 -5.80 -11.87 -15.22
CA LEU A 32 -5.69 -10.64 -14.45
C LEU A 32 -5.44 -10.93 -12.97
N LYS A 33 -6.15 -11.90 -12.39
CA LYS A 33 -5.94 -12.29 -10.98
C LYS A 33 -4.50 -12.67 -10.67
N LYS A 34 -3.79 -13.30 -11.61
CA LYS A 34 -2.37 -13.63 -11.45
C LYS A 34 -1.46 -12.40 -11.38
N LYS A 35 -1.86 -11.28 -11.97
CA LYS A 35 -1.07 -10.04 -12.08
C LYS A 35 -1.35 -9.06 -10.95
N VAL A 36 -2.54 -9.13 -10.38
CA VAL A 36 -3.01 -8.28 -9.28
C VAL A 36 -2.76 -8.99 -7.95
N TYR A 37 -2.12 -8.30 -7.02
CA TYR A 37 -1.93 -8.75 -5.64
C TYR A 37 -3.17 -8.50 -4.80
N GLY A 38 -3.75 -7.32 -4.98
CA GLY A 38 -4.87 -6.89 -4.17
C GLY A 38 -5.39 -5.51 -4.55
N VAL A 39 -6.27 -5.01 -3.73
CA VAL A 39 -6.90 -3.70 -3.90
C VAL A 39 -6.68 -2.84 -2.66
N LYS A 40 -6.42 -1.55 -2.88
CA LYS A 40 -6.28 -0.55 -1.84
C LYS A 40 -7.51 0.34 -1.82
N ILE A 41 -8.27 0.28 -0.75
CA ILE A 41 -9.43 1.16 -0.53
C ILE A 41 -8.94 2.46 0.10
N GLY A 42 -9.14 3.56 -0.61
CA GLY A 42 -8.73 4.90 -0.16
C GLY A 42 -9.74 5.58 0.75
N SER A 43 -9.33 6.72 1.31
CA SER A 43 -10.16 7.49 2.25
C SER A 43 -11.47 8.00 1.65
N LEU A 44 -11.55 8.22 0.32
CA LEU A 44 -12.79 8.70 -0.32
C LEU A 44 -13.94 7.70 -0.15
N TRP A 45 -13.69 6.43 -0.41
CA TRP A 45 -14.71 5.38 -0.24
C TRP A 45 -15.12 5.22 1.23
N ILE A 46 -14.16 5.35 2.16
CA ILE A 46 -14.44 5.29 3.59
C ILE A 46 -15.27 6.48 4.07
N LEU A 47 -15.01 7.68 3.56
CA LEU A 47 -15.81 8.88 3.89
C LEU A 47 -17.23 8.78 3.37
N GLU A 48 -17.45 8.13 2.25
CA GLU A 48 -18.77 8.00 1.62
C GLU A 48 -19.60 6.88 2.23
N LYS A 49 -19.02 5.69 2.46
CA LYS A 49 -19.74 4.46 2.87
C LYS A 49 -19.38 3.97 4.27
N GLY A 50 -18.41 4.58 4.91
CA GLY A 50 -17.84 4.04 6.16
C GLY A 50 -16.93 2.83 5.93
N VAL A 51 -16.36 2.31 7.01
CA VAL A 51 -15.42 1.19 6.93
C VAL A 51 -16.05 -0.11 6.43
N ASP A 52 -17.37 -0.26 6.56
CA ASP A 52 -18.08 -1.48 6.12
C ASP A 52 -18.09 -1.68 4.60
N ILE A 53 -17.67 -0.68 3.80
CA ILE A 53 -17.44 -0.83 2.34
C ILE A 53 -16.49 -1.98 2.02
N VAL A 54 -15.59 -2.33 2.94
CA VAL A 54 -14.65 -3.47 2.74
C VAL A 54 -15.38 -4.79 2.53
N LYS A 55 -16.58 -4.98 3.11
CA LYS A 55 -17.41 -6.16 2.90
C LYS A 55 -17.94 -6.23 1.48
N GLU A 56 -18.40 -5.09 0.94
CA GLU A 56 -18.86 -5.01 -0.45
C GLU A 56 -17.73 -5.30 -1.44
N VAL A 57 -16.50 -4.88 -1.11
CA VAL A 57 -15.30 -5.19 -1.89
C VAL A 57 -14.97 -6.69 -1.80
N ARG A 58 -15.01 -7.28 -0.60
CA ARG A 58 -14.72 -8.71 -0.40
C ARG A 58 -15.64 -9.61 -1.22
N ASP A 59 -16.92 -9.26 -1.32
CA ASP A 59 -17.90 -10.00 -2.11
C ASP A 59 -17.62 -9.98 -3.63
N ARG A 60 -16.81 -9.03 -4.11
CA ARG A 60 -16.53 -8.83 -5.55
C ARG A 60 -15.14 -9.26 -5.99
N VAL A 61 -14.24 -9.49 -5.04
CA VAL A 61 -12.88 -9.92 -5.36
C VAL A 61 -12.73 -11.44 -5.29
N TRP A 62 -11.61 -11.96 -5.75
CA TRP A 62 -11.27 -13.39 -5.68
C TRP A 62 -10.70 -13.75 -4.29
N GLU A 63 -10.72 -15.03 -3.96
CA GLU A 63 -10.37 -15.57 -2.64
C GLU A 63 -8.98 -15.11 -2.14
N ASP A 64 -7.96 -15.13 -3.01
CA ASP A 64 -6.59 -14.74 -2.66
C ASP A 64 -6.32 -13.22 -2.81
N CYS A 65 -7.34 -12.39 -3.03
CA CYS A 65 -7.18 -10.96 -3.18
C CYS A 65 -6.91 -10.30 -1.82
N THR A 66 -5.79 -9.61 -1.70
CA THR A 66 -5.48 -8.83 -0.51
C THR A 66 -6.26 -7.51 -0.49
N ILE A 67 -7.03 -7.25 0.56
CA ILE A 67 -7.69 -5.96 0.80
C ILE A 67 -6.82 -5.12 1.72
N ILE A 68 -6.36 -3.99 1.18
CA ILE A 68 -5.54 -3.00 1.87
C ILE A 68 -6.41 -1.79 2.18
N LEU A 69 -6.48 -1.37 3.44
CA LEU A 69 -7.15 -0.14 3.81
C LEU A 69 -6.13 0.99 3.97
N ASP A 70 -6.36 2.11 3.25
CA ASP A 70 -5.46 3.25 3.23
C ASP A 70 -6.18 4.53 3.67
N MET A 71 -6.08 4.83 4.92
CA MET A 71 -6.53 6.11 5.45
C MET A 71 -5.40 7.14 5.58
N GLN A 72 -4.26 6.89 5.04
CA GLN A 72 -3.00 7.66 4.93
C GLN A 72 -2.58 8.52 6.14
N LYS A 73 -3.52 8.97 6.96
CA LYS A 73 -3.28 9.85 8.11
C LYS A 73 -3.28 9.11 9.46
N TRP A 74 -3.40 7.82 9.44
CA TRP A 74 -3.21 6.99 10.61
C TRP A 74 -1.74 6.61 10.79
N PRO A 75 -1.29 6.45 12.02
CA PRO A 75 -1.90 6.93 13.26
C PRO A 75 -1.47 8.39 13.53
N THR A 76 -2.40 9.31 13.59
CA THR A 76 -2.12 10.72 13.91
C THR A 76 -2.74 11.17 15.23
N ASP A 77 -3.42 10.26 15.93
CA ASP A 77 -4.12 10.51 17.19
C ASP A 77 -3.35 9.90 18.38
N ILE A 78 -3.85 10.13 19.57
CA ILE A 78 -3.30 9.53 20.80
C ILE A 78 -3.49 8.00 20.76
N PRO A 79 -2.60 7.23 21.43
CA PRO A 79 -2.56 5.76 21.32
C PRO A 79 -3.90 5.06 21.56
N ASP A 80 -4.71 5.52 22.54
CA ASP A 80 -6.00 4.90 22.86
C ASP A 80 -7.06 5.09 21.77
N ILE A 81 -7.02 6.21 21.05
CA ILE A 81 -7.89 6.44 19.90
C ILE A 81 -7.45 5.60 18.72
N VAL A 82 -6.13 5.54 18.46
CA VAL A 82 -5.57 4.65 17.42
C VAL A 82 -5.99 3.20 17.62
N LYS A 83 -5.91 2.67 18.85
CA LYS A 83 -6.38 1.32 19.17
C LYS A 83 -7.85 1.11 18.79
N LYS A 84 -8.73 2.04 19.21
CA LYS A 84 -10.17 1.96 18.91
C LYS A 84 -10.43 1.98 17.39
N GLN A 85 -9.69 2.80 16.66
CA GLN A 85 -9.80 2.87 15.21
C GLN A 85 -9.41 1.55 14.54
N VAL A 86 -8.25 0.99 14.92
CA VAL A 86 -7.78 -0.28 14.36
C VAL A 86 -8.72 -1.43 14.72
N TYR A 87 -9.20 -1.51 15.97
CA TYR A 87 -10.16 -2.54 16.36
C TYR A 87 -11.48 -2.42 15.58
N ARG A 88 -11.96 -1.20 15.31
CA ARG A 88 -13.14 -1.01 14.47
C ARG A 88 -12.93 -1.53 13.03
N VAL A 89 -11.71 -1.41 12.48
CA VAL A 89 -11.35 -2.02 11.19
C VAL A 89 -11.32 -3.55 11.32
N ALA A 90 -10.67 -4.07 12.36
CA ALA A 90 -10.56 -5.52 12.60
C ALA A 90 -11.92 -6.20 12.78
N GLU A 91 -12.90 -5.54 13.40
CA GLU A 91 -14.26 -6.03 13.55
C GLU A 91 -14.98 -6.33 12.22
N THR A 92 -14.52 -5.76 11.11
CA THR A 92 -15.09 -6.09 9.80
C THR A 92 -14.73 -7.52 9.36
N GLY A 93 -13.58 -8.03 9.79
CA GLY A 93 -13.04 -9.34 9.42
C GLY A 93 -12.49 -9.42 7.98
N GLU A 94 -12.48 -8.29 7.22
CA GLU A 94 -12.26 -8.31 5.76
C GLU A 94 -10.99 -7.60 5.32
N VAL A 95 -10.25 -6.95 6.24
CA VAL A 95 -9.03 -6.20 5.91
C VAL A 95 -7.80 -7.04 6.20
N ASP A 96 -6.99 -7.27 5.18
CA ASP A 96 -5.74 -8.04 5.29
C ASP A 96 -4.55 -7.16 5.69
N GLU A 97 -4.52 -5.92 5.19
CA GLU A 97 -3.41 -4.97 5.42
C GLU A 97 -3.94 -3.57 5.71
N LEU A 98 -3.29 -2.86 6.63
CA LEU A 98 -3.66 -1.50 7.01
C LEU A 98 -2.44 -0.58 6.93
N ILE A 99 -2.61 0.60 6.30
CA ILE A 99 -1.53 1.55 6.07
C ILE A 99 -1.55 2.66 7.13
N ALA A 100 -0.39 2.90 7.74
CA ALA A 100 -0.15 4.05 8.60
C ALA A 100 0.84 5.04 7.99
N CYS A 101 0.56 6.34 8.19
CA CYS A 101 1.49 7.43 7.95
C CYS A 101 1.86 8.09 9.30
N PRO A 102 2.94 7.67 9.97
CA PRO A 102 3.20 8.01 11.38
C PRO A 102 3.74 9.44 11.60
N MET A 103 3.87 10.24 10.55
CA MET A 103 4.51 11.56 10.58
C MET A 103 3.89 12.53 11.59
N GLY A 104 2.58 12.43 11.86
CA GLY A 104 1.90 13.28 12.83
C GLY A 104 1.64 12.63 14.20
N GLY A 105 1.68 11.30 14.29
CA GLY A 105 1.30 10.56 15.51
C GLY A 105 2.46 10.22 16.45
N GLY A 106 3.66 10.16 15.91
CA GLY A 106 4.87 9.78 16.65
C GLY A 106 4.91 8.30 17.08
N LYS A 107 5.99 7.96 17.78
CA LYS A 107 6.33 6.57 18.14
C LYS A 107 5.22 5.83 18.92
N LYS A 108 4.62 6.46 19.92
CA LYS A 108 3.62 5.79 20.77
C LYS A 108 2.34 5.45 20.02
N SER A 109 1.93 6.30 19.09
CA SER A 109 0.77 6.04 18.23
C SER A 109 1.09 4.93 17.21
N LEU A 110 2.31 4.92 16.66
CA LEU A 110 2.76 3.83 15.78
C LEU A 110 2.83 2.49 16.52
N GLU A 111 3.33 2.47 17.76
CA GLU A 111 3.35 1.29 18.63
C GLU A 111 1.92 0.74 18.86
N ALA A 112 0.98 1.62 19.20
CA ALA A 112 -0.42 1.26 19.39
C ALA A 112 -1.05 0.71 18.09
N PHE A 113 -0.74 1.32 16.94
CA PHE A 113 -1.19 0.88 15.62
C PHE A 113 -0.69 -0.53 15.30
N VAL A 114 0.63 -0.75 15.35
CA VAL A 114 1.23 -2.05 15.00
C VAL A 114 0.72 -3.16 15.90
N GLN A 115 0.65 -2.90 17.23
CA GLN A 115 0.16 -3.90 18.17
C GLN A 115 -1.31 -4.24 17.93
N SER A 116 -2.16 -3.23 17.74
CA SER A 116 -3.59 -3.47 17.49
C SER A 116 -3.86 -4.16 16.17
N CYS A 117 -3.07 -3.87 15.12
CA CYS A 117 -3.15 -4.61 13.84
C CYS A 117 -2.83 -6.10 14.07
N LYS A 118 -1.73 -6.41 14.77
CA LYS A 118 -1.34 -7.79 15.09
C LYS A 118 -2.40 -8.52 15.92
N ASP A 119 -2.94 -7.86 16.92
CA ASP A 119 -4.01 -8.41 17.77
C ASP A 119 -5.28 -8.69 16.94
N GLY A 120 -5.56 -7.86 15.92
CA GLY A 120 -6.69 -8.00 15.00
C GLY A 120 -6.42 -8.91 13.79
N GLY A 121 -5.23 -9.51 13.67
CA GLY A 121 -4.87 -10.36 12.53
C GLY A 121 -4.61 -9.59 11.23
N ILE A 122 -4.36 -8.28 11.29
CA ILE A 122 -4.10 -7.39 10.16
C ILE A 122 -2.59 -7.14 10.04
N ARG A 123 -2.06 -7.16 8.82
CA ARG A 123 -0.66 -6.82 8.55
C ARG A 123 -0.47 -5.30 8.55
N PRO A 124 0.35 -4.71 9.45
CA PRO A 124 0.62 -3.28 9.47
C PRO A 124 1.63 -2.89 8.39
N LEU A 125 1.30 -1.87 7.60
CA LEU A 125 2.18 -1.23 6.61
C LEU A 125 2.49 0.21 7.02
N CYS A 126 3.71 0.68 6.74
CA CYS A 126 4.16 2.01 7.13
C CYS A 126 4.64 2.84 5.93
N VAL A 127 4.10 4.04 5.78
CA VAL A 127 4.58 5.03 4.81
C VAL A 127 5.86 5.66 5.33
N LEU A 128 6.95 5.54 4.57
CA LEU A 128 8.22 6.21 4.87
C LEU A 128 8.27 7.62 4.28
N GLU A 129 7.77 7.78 3.06
CA GLU A 129 7.74 9.05 2.34
C GLU A 129 6.51 9.15 1.45
N MET A 130 6.01 10.37 1.27
CA MET A 130 4.87 10.66 0.41
C MET A 130 5.32 10.98 -1.02
N THR A 131 4.41 10.84 -2.00
CA THR A 131 4.68 11.02 -3.44
C THR A 131 4.60 12.45 -3.92
N HIS A 132 3.75 13.28 -3.32
CA HIS A 132 3.48 14.63 -3.82
C HIS A 132 4.62 15.60 -3.52
N ILE A 133 4.74 16.63 -4.36
CA ILE A 133 5.73 17.70 -4.21
C ILE A 133 5.51 18.39 -2.86
N GLU A 134 6.60 18.76 -2.19
CA GLU A 134 6.56 19.42 -0.87
C GLU A 134 5.93 18.60 0.26
N SER A 135 5.69 17.32 0.07
CA SER A 135 5.15 16.44 1.12
C SER A 135 6.00 16.41 2.39
N ASP A 136 7.27 16.74 2.25
CA ASP A 136 8.28 16.82 3.31
C ASP A 136 8.67 18.24 3.72
N ALA A 137 7.95 19.28 3.22
CA ALA A 137 8.27 20.67 3.48
C ALA A 137 8.27 21.06 4.98
N TYR A 138 7.44 20.38 5.77
CA TYR A 138 7.35 20.56 7.22
C TYR A 138 8.09 19.50 8.02
N LEU A 139 8.86 18.61 7.35
CA LEU A 139 9.57 17.51 7.98
C LEU A 139 11.08 17.74 7.89
N ILE A 140 11.80 17.28 8.89
CA ILE A 140 13.27 17.19 8.82
C ILE A 140 13.61 16.08 7.83
N THR A 141 14.54 16.32 6.90
CA THR A 141 14.94 15.38 5.84
C THR A 141 15.30 13.96 6.37
N ALA A 142 15.77 13.87 7.61
CA ALA A 142 16.10 12.60 8.24
C ALA A 142 14.93 11.86 8.90
N SER A 143 13.71 12.43 8.88
CA SER A 143 12.56 11.88 9.61
C SER A 143 12.23 10.45 9.20
N TYR A 144 12.37 10.09 7.91
CA TYR A 144 12.14 8.74 7.44
C TYR A 144 13.03 7.68 8.15
N LYS A 145 14.24 8.04 8.59
CA LYS A 145 15.14 7.12 9.32
C LYS A 145 14.56 6.79 10.69
N TYR A 146 14.05 7.78 11.41
CA TYR A 146 13.40 7.55 12.71
C TYR A 146 12.15 6.68 12.55
N ILE A 147 11.33 6.97 11.54
CA ILE A 147 10.14 6.16 11.22
C ILE A 147 10.54 4.72 10.92
N LEU A 148 11.57 4.53 10.08
CA LEU A 148 12.07 3.21 9.70
C LEU A 148 12.55 2.40 10.92
N TYR A 149 13.35 3.02 11.81
CA TYR A 149 13.83 2.34 13.01
C TYR A 149 12.71 2.02 13.99
N ASP A 150 11.78 2.94 14.22
CA ASP A 150 10.65 2.68 15.10
C ASP A 150 9.74 1.59 14.52
N ALA A 151 9.35 1.68 13.25
CA ALA A 151 8.52 0.69 12.57
C ALA A 151 9.20 -0.69 12.52
N GLY A 152 10.49 -0.75 12.16
CA GLY A 152 11.26 -1.99 12.12
C GLY A 152 11.38 -2.65 13.49
N SER A 153 11.61 -1.87 14.56
CA SER A 153 11.69 -2.39 15.94
C SER A 153 10.37 -2.97 16.43
N LEU A 154 9.24 -2.49 15.91
CA LEU A 154 7.89 -2.97 16.21
C LEU A 154 7.50 -4.18 15.37
N GLY A 155 8.32 -4.56 14.37
CA GLY A 155 8.04 -5.67 13.47
C GLY A 155 6.91 -5.36 12.49
N ILE A 156 7.05 -4.25 11.77
CA ILE A 156 6.17 -3.87 10.65
C ILE A 156 6.27 -4.92 9.51
N ASP A 157 5.18 -5.15 8.78
CA ASP A 157 5.15 -6.13 7.69
C ASP A 157 5.47 -5.55 6.31
N GLY A 158 5.47 -4.22 6.16
CA GLY A 158 5.86 -3.59 4.91
C GLY A 158 6.08 -2.10 5.00
N PHE A 159 6.85 -1.59 4.03
CA PHE A 159 7.15 -0.18 3.88
C PHE A 159 6.67 0.34 2.53
N ILE A 160 6.14 1.57 2.53
CA ILE A 160 5.65 2.25 1.33
C ILE A 160 6.58 3.42 1.03
N ILE A 161 7.10 3.43 -0.20
CA ILE A 161 8.02 4.46 -0.71
C ILE A 161 7.46 5.10 -2.00
N PRO A 162 7.83 6.35 -2.31
CA PRO A 162 7.38 7.01 -3.53
C PRO A 162 8.19 6.55 -4.75
N ALA A 163 7.50 6.15 -5.83
CA ALA A 163 8.15 5.88 -7.13
C ALA A 163 8.55 7.16 -7.87
N THR A 164 8.11 8.31 -7.40
CA THR A 164 8.42 9.64 -7.96
C THR A 164 9.79 10.17 -7.56
N LYS A 165 10.45 9.51 -6.61
CA LYS A 165 11.79 9.86 -6.11
C LYS A 165 12.72 8.67 -6.31
N GLU A 166 14.02 8.94 -6.49
CA GLU A 166 15.02 7.86 -6.42
C GLU A 166 14.97 7.21 -5.03
N PRO A 167 14.87 5.87 -4.97
CA PRO A 167 14.83 5.19 -3.69
C PRO A 167 16.16 5.37 -2.97
N LYS A 168 16.09 5.78 -1.72
CA LYS A 168 17.30 5.98 -0.91
C LYS A 168 17.94 4.63 -0.60
N ALA A 169 19.08 4.33 -1.19
CA ALA A 169 19.81 3.07 -1.01
C ALA A 169 20.04 2.73 0.48
N GLU A 170 20.18 3.75 1.31
CA GLU A 170 20.34 3.63 2.76
C GLU A 170 19.10 3.05 3.46
N ILE A 171 17.88 3.17 2.91
CA ILE A 171 16.67 2.55 3.49
C ILE A 171 16.88 1.05 3.59
N LYS A 172 17.23 0.41 2.48
CA LYS A 172 17.45 -1.04 2.43
C LYS A 172 18.60 -1.46 3.33
N TRP A 173 19.71 -0.73 3.28
CA TRP A 173 20.87 -0.98 4.13
C TRP A 173 20.51 -0.90 5.63
N HIS A 174 19.74 0.12 6.03
CA HIS A 174 19.30 0.27 7.42
C HIS A 174 18.40 -0.88 7.86
N ILE A 175 17.45 -1.30 7.03
CA ILE A 175 16.55 -2.42 7.36
C ILE A 175 17.37 -3.70 7.52
N GLU A 176 18.19 -4.03 6.54
CA GLU A 176 18.99 -5.27 6.53
C GLU A 176 20.03 -5.32 7.66
N THR A 177 20.58 -4.16 8.06
CA THR A 177 21.58 -4.09 9.11
C THR A 177 20.96 -4.07 10.51
N ALA A 178 19.92 -3.25 10.72
CA ALA A 178 19.33 -3.09 12.04
C ALA A 178 18.31 -4.21 12.36
N PHE A 179 17.67 -4.75 11.34
CA PHE A 179 16.60 -5.75 11.48
C PHE A 179 16.81 -6.95 10.54
N PRO A 180 17.93 -7.69 10.63
CA PRO A 180 18.27 -8.74 9.66
C PRO A 180 17.29 -9.92 9.60
N LYS A 181 16.41 -10.04 10.59
CA LYS A 181 15.36 -11.07 10.64
C LYS A 181 13.97 -10.55 10.30
N LEU A 182 13.83 -9.26 10.01
CA LEU A 182 12.56 -8.66 9.65
C LEU A 182 12.17 -9.13 8.24
N LEU A 183 11.04 -9.81 8.14
CA LEU A 183 10.41 -10.11 6.87
C LEU A 183 9.47 -8.95 6.54
N TYR A 184 9.70 -8.30 5.41
CA TYR A 184 8.93 -7.13 4.99
C TYR A 184 8.73 -7.12 3.48
N ASP A 185 7.62 -6.53 3.05
CA ASP A 185 7.37 -6.20 1.65
C ASP A 185 7.67 -4.72 1.37
N LEU A 186 8.12 -4.41 0.15
CA LEU A 186 8.27 -3.03 -0.33
C LEU A 186 7.16 -2.71 -1.33
N TYR A 187 6.45 -1.64 -1.04
CA TYR A 187 5.39 -1.08 -1.86
C TYR A 187 5.84 0.24 -2.48
N ALA A 188 5.54 0.48 -3.75
CA ALA A 188 5.77 1.77 -4.39
C ALA A 188 4.46 2.42 -4.82
N THR A 189 4.36 3.74 -4.59
CA THR A 189 3.21 4.58 -4.98
C THR A 189 3.63 5.68 -5.94
N GLY A 190 2.66 6.29 -6.66
CA GLY A 190 2.93 7.40 -7.58
C GLY A 190 3.46 6.98 -8.94
N PHE A 191 3.20 5.74 -9.35
CA PHE A 191 3.62 5.19 -10.63
C PHE A 191 2.81 5.79 -11.80
N LYS A 192 3.47 6.01 -12.96
CA LYS A 192 2.92 6.59 -14.19
C LYS A 192 2.41 8.04 -14.03
N VAL A 193 1.16 8.25 -13.67
CA VAL A 193 0.49 9.56 -13.68
C VAL A 193 1.22 10.62 -12.84
N GLN A 194 1.87 10.21 -11.76
CA GLN A 194 2.68 11.13 -10.93
C GLN A 194 4.16 11.18 -11.36
N GLY A 195 4.54 10.54 -12.48
CA GLY A 195 5.90 10.52 -13.01
C GLY A 195 6.82 9.46 -12.42
N GLY A 196 6.31 8.57 -11.58
CA GLY A 196 7.08 7.48 -11.01
C GLY A 196 7.51 6.45 -12.06
N GLN A 197 8.72 5.92 -11.88
CA GLN A 197 9.36 4.96 -12.79
C GLN A 197 9.47 3.57 -12.16
N ALA A 198 9.24 2.53 -12.95
CA ALA A 198 9.29 1.15 -12.47
C ALA A 198 10.72 0.62 -12.30
N GLU A 199 11.64 1.00 -13.16
CA GLU A 199 12.98 0.42 -13.18
C GLU A 199 13.78 0.69 -11.89
N PRO A 200 13.90 1.92 -11.37
CA PRO A 200 14.58 2.17 -10.12
C PRO A 200 13.96 1.39 -8.96
N MET A 201 12.62 1.34 -8.91
CA MET A 201 11.88 0.61 -7.87
C MET A 201 12.14 -0.90 -7.94
N ARG A 202 12.16 -1.47 -9.15
CA ARG A 202 12.45 -2.89 -9.37
C ARG A 202 13.87 -3.25 -8.95
N ARG A 203 14.87 -2.41 -9.27
CA ARG A 203 16.26 -2.59 -8.82
C ARG A 203 16.39 -2.49 -7.31
N PHE A 204 15.61 -1.63 -6.70
CA PHE A 204 15.57 -1.47 -5.26
C PHE A 204 14.93 -2.66 -4.53
N GLY A 205 14.14 -3.47 -5.21
CA GLY A 205 13.50 -4.68 -4.67
C GLY A 205 12.04 -4.48 -4.28
N VAL A 206 11.39 -3.44 -4.81
CA VAL A 206 9.92 -3.29 -4.69
C VAL A 206 9.24 -4.50 -5.31
N SER A 207 8.28 -5.06 -4.60
CA SER A 207 7.49 -6.22 -5.04
C SER A 207 6.03 -5.90 -5.29
N ARG A 208 5.54 -4.77 -4.81
CA ARG A 208 4.14 -4.33 -4.91
C ARG A 208 4.06 -2.90 -5.44
N TYR A 209 3.28 -2.68 -6.50
CA TYR A 209 3.13 -1.38 -7.15
C TYR A 209 1.68 -0.93 -7.00
N ILE A 210 1.46 0.15 -6.23
CA ILE A 210 0.13 0.73 -6.00
C ILE A 210 -0.18 1.69 -7.14
N ILE A 211 -1.15 1.35 -7.96
CA ILE A 211 -1.52 2.06 -9.19
C ILE A 211 -3.02 2.37 -9.16
N GLY A 212 -3.38 3.63 -9.30
CA GLY A 212 -4.78 4.10 -9.32
C GLY A 212 -5.17 4.61 -10.70
N ARG A 213 -5.15 5.93 -10.90
CA ARG A 213 -5.60 6.65 -12.10
C ARG A 213 -5.10 6.06 -13.42
N ALA A 214 -3.87 5.60 -13.49
CA ALA A 214 -3.35 4.96 -14.70
C ALA A 214 -4.10 3.67 -15.11
N ILE A 215 -4.93 3.13 -14.22
CA ILE A 215 -5.79 1.97 -14.49
C ILE A 215 -7.24 2.42 -14.64
N TYR A 216 -7.84 3.01 -13.60
CA TYR A 216 -9.28 3.27 -13.61
C TYR A 216 -9.72 4.44 -14.49
N ASP A 217 -8.83 5.39 -14.83
CA ASP A 217 -9.09 6.47 -15.79
C ASP A 217 -8.70 6.10 -17.24
N ALA A 218 -8.19 4.88 -17.47
CA ALA A 218 -7.83 4.43 -18.80
C ALA A 218 -9.09 4.12 -19.63
N GLU A 219 -9.02 4.33 -20.93
CA GLU A 219 -10.08 3.94 -21.88
C GLU A 219 -10.36 2.43 -21.83
N ASP A 220 -9.30 1.63 -21.69
CA ASP A 220 -9.38 0.18 -21.41
C ASP A 220 -8.59 -0.16 -20.14
N PRO A 221 -9.26 -0.22 -18.98
CA PRO A 221 -8.60 -0.57 -17.71
C PRO A 221 -7.97 -1.97 -17.69
N VAL A 222 -8.53 -2.92 -18.44
CA VAL A 222 -7.99 -4.29 -18.55
C VAL A 222 -6.64 -4.26 -19.25
N GLN A 223 -6.56 -3.59 -20.40
CA GLN A 223 -5.29 -3.43 -21.13
C GLN A 223 -4.28 -2.64 -20.29
N ALA A 224 -4.72 -1.60 -19.56
CA ALA A 224 -3.85 -0.83 -18.68
C ALA A 224 -3.22 -1.68 -17.57
N ILE A 225 -3.93 -2.68 -17.02
CA ILE A 225 -3.38 -3.63 -16.06
C ILE A 225 -2.30 -4.51 -16.72
N TYR A 226 -2.53 -5.01 -17.93
CA TYR A 226 -1.53 -5.81 -18.67
C TYR A 226 -0.26 -5.00 -18.95
N ASP A 227 -0.40 -3.76 -19.40
CA ASP A 227 0.73 -2.89 -19.71
C ASP A 227 1.51 -2.49 -18.47
N ALA A 228 0.82 -2.16 -17.39
CA ALA A 228 1.45 -1.89 -16.11
C ALA A 228 2.21 -3.13 -15.59
N TYR A 229 1.62 -4.32 -15.69
CA TYR A 229 2.29 -5.55 -15.28
C TYR A 229 3.55 -5.84 -16.08
N LYS A 230 3.51 -5.66 -17.43
CA LYS A 230 4.69 -5.79 -18.27
C LYS A 230 5.79 -4.83 -17.82
N GLU A 231 5.45 -3.56 -17.62
CA GLU A 231 6.41 -2.51 -17.25
C GLU A 231 7.07 -2.77 -15.89
N ILE A 232 6.30 -3.09 -14.84
CA ILE A 232 6.87 -3.36 -13.51
C ILE A 232 7.72 -4.64 -13.48
N ASN A 233 7.58 -5.52 -14.44
CA ASN A 233 8.39 -6.73 -14.59
C ASN A 233 9.51 -6.58 -15.64
N GLY A 234 9.60 -5.44 -16.35
CA GLY A 234 10.60 -5.20 -17.38
C GLY A 234 10.36 -6.03 -18.64
N ILE A 235 9.11 -6.37 -18.92
CA ILE A 235 8.68 -7.05 -20.15
C ILE A 235 8.34 -5.96 -21.18
N PRO A 236 8.83 -6.02 -22.42
CA PRO A 236 8.49 -5.04 -23.45
C PRO A 236 6.97 -4.94 -23.66
N VAL A 237 6.48 -3.72 -23.77
CA VAL A 237 5.09 -3.43 -24.19
C VAL A 237 5.16 -3.35 -25.72
N GLU A 238 4.51 -4.27 -26.41
CA GLU A 238 4.42 -4.28 -27.88
C GLU A 238 3.48 -3.19 -28.37
#